data_a9ec2c917d38d4605695a80e22f028cc
#
_entry.id   a9ec2c917d38d4605695a80e22f028cc
#
_cell.length_a   1.000
_cell.length_b   1.000
_cell.length_c   1.000
_cell.angle_alpha   90.00
_cell.angle_beta   90.00
_cell.angle_gamma   90.00
#
_symmetry.space_group_name_H-M   'P 1'
#
loop_
_entity.id
_entity.type
_entity.pdbx_description
1 polymer ?
#
loop_
_entity_poly.entity_id
_entity_poly.type
_entity_poly.pdbx_seq_one_letter_code
_entity_poly.pdbx_strand_id
1 'polypeptide(L)'
;MTVKVSVVTPSYNQAQFLEETLRSVLEQDHPDIEYIVVDGGSTDGSLEILQKYASRLAWWVSEPDRGQTDALNKGFARASGEILAWLNSDDTYQPGAVAAAVAFLQAHPEVGLVYGDANLIDEHGSVLGRFPARQTDYARLLQG
;
A
#
# COMPACT_ATOMS: atom_id res chain seq x y z
N MET A 1 8.92 4.13 21.73
CA MET A 1 7.93 4.75 20.82
C MET A 1 7.78 3.87 19.60
N THR A 2 6.58 3.77 19.09
CA THR A 2 6.30 2.99 17.87
C THR A 2 6.61 3.86 16.65
N VAL A 3 7.29 3.27 15.65
CA VAL A 3 7.54 3.94 14.37
C VAL A 3 6.21 4.04 13.60
N LYS A 4 5.87 5.22 13.15
CA LYS A 4 4.69 5.43 12.30
C LYS A 4 4.99 5.03 10.86
N VAL A 5 4.09 4.24 10.29
CA VAL A 5 4.14 3.82 8.88
C VAL A 5 2.98 4.48 8.12
N SER A 6 3.29 5.28 7.11
CA SER A 6 2.27 5.78 6.18
C SER A 6 2.17 4.84 4.99
N VAL A 7 0.99 4.26 4.79
CA VAL A 7 0.68 3.44 3.62
C VAL A 7 -0.21 4.25 2.69
N VAL A 8 0.17 4.33 1.40
CA VAL A 8 -0.61 5.03 0.36
C VAL A 8 -1.14 4.01 -0.63
N THR A 9 -2.45 4.03 -0.88
CA THR A 9 -3.09 3.24 -1.95
C THR A 9 -3.64 4.16 -3.02
N PRO A 10 -3.07 4.13 -4.24
CA PRO A 10 -3.68 4.73 -5.42
C PRO A 10 -4.80 3.82 -5.93
N SER A 11 -5.96 4.38 -6.29
CA SER A 11 -7.11 3.62 -6.78
C SER A 11 -7.74 4.29 -7.99
N TYR A 12 -8.16 3.49 -8.97
CA TYR A 12 -9.00 3.94 -10.06
C TYR A 12 -9.79 2.79 -10.65
N ASN A 13 -11.12 2.81 -10.49
CA ASN A 13 -12.05 1.77 -10.98
C ASN A 13 -11.65 0.34 -10.55
N GLN A 14 -11.44 0.16 -9.23
CA GLN A 14 -11.01 -1.11 -8.62
C GLN A 14 -11.99 -1.60 -7.54
N ALA A 15 -13.30 -1.26 -7.65
CA ALA A 15 -14.30 -1.64 -6.65
C ALA A 15 -14.30 -3.14 -6.33
N GLN A 16 -13.98 -3.99 -7.32
CA GLN A 16 -13.93 -5.44 -7.15
C GLN A 16 -12.89 -5.87 -6.09
N PHE A 17 -11.76 -5.18 -5.99
CA PHE A 17 -10.62 -5.59 -5.15
C PHE A 17 -10.36 -4.63 -3.99
N LEU A 18 -10.79 -3.38 -4.11
CA LEU A 18 -10.45 -2.29 -3.19
C LEU A 18 -10.79 -2.61 -1.73
N GLU A 19 -11.93 -3.23 -1.46
CA GLU A 19 -12.32 -3.55 -0.08
C GLU A 19 -11.34 -4.54 0.58
N GLU A 20 -10.89 -5.55 -0.16
CA GLU A 20 -9.92 -6.52 0.33
C GLU A 20 -8.57 -5.87 0.58
N THR A 21 -8.12 -4.99 -0.32
CA THR A 21 -6.91 -4.17 -0.15
C THR A 21 -6.99 -3.33 1.13
N LEU A 22 -8.08 -2.57 1.32
CA LEU A 22 -8.28 -1.73 2.52
C LEU A 22 -8.19 -2.56 3.80
N ARG A 23 -8.87 -3.70 3.84
CA ARG A 23 -8.85 -4.59 4.99
C ARG A 23 -7.46 -5.13 5.27
N SER A 24 -6.72 -5.54 4.25
CA SER A 24 -5.38 -6.10 4.40
C SER A 24 -4.39 -5.13 5.05
N VAL A 25 -4.56 -3.82 4.86
CA VAL A 25 -3.77 -2.79 5.54
C VAL A 25 -4.31 -2.50 6.95
N LEU A 26 -5.62 -2.32 7.07
CA LEU A 26 -6.26 -1.95 8.34
C LEU A 26 -6.25 -3.07 9.40
N GLU A 27 -6.02 -4.31 8.99
CA GLU A 27 -5.94 -5.50 9.85
C GLU A 27 -4.48 -5.92 10.14
N GLN A 28 -3.49 -5.12 9.72
CA GLN A 28 -2.10 -5.36 10.10
C GLN A 28 -1.88 -5.21 11.62
N ASP A 29 -0.97 -5.99 12.14
CA ASP A 29 -0.65 -6.03 13.58
C ASP A 29 0.28 -4.90 14.05
N HIS A 30 0.75 -4.03 13.14
CA HIS A 30 1.54 -2.85 13.48
C HIS A 30 0.64 -1.75 14.07
N PRO A 31 0.94 -1.21 15.28
CA PRO A 31 -0.01 -0.37 16.02
C PRO A 31 -0.13 1.08 15.52
N ASP A 32 0.80 1.59 14.71
CA ASP A 32 0.81 2.99 14.24
C ASP A 32 0.88 3.06 12.71
N ILE A 33 -0.25 2.76 12.07
CA ILE A 33 -0.42 2.86 10.61
C ILE A 33 -1.27 4.09 10.27
N GLU A 34 -0.71 4.98 9.50
CA GLU A 34 -1.40 6.09 8.84
C GLU A 34 -1.79 5.63 7.43
N TYR A 35 -3.06 5.29 7.23
CA TYR A 35 -3.52 4.81 5.94
C TYR A 35 -4.16 5.91 5.11
N ILE A 36 -3.64 6.13 3.91
CA ILE A 36 -4.03 7.18 2.97
C ILE A 36 -4.48 6.54 1.66
N VAL A 37 -5.64 6.97 1.13
CA VAL A 37 -6.15 6.48 -0.16
C VAL A 37 -6.41 7.65 -1.11
N VAL A 38 -5.89 7.54 -2.32
CA VAL A 38 -6.08 8.53 -3.37
C VAL A 38 -6.77 7.86 -4.55
N ASP A 39 -8.03 8.19 -4.74
CA ASP A 39 -8.85 7.69 -5.82
C ASP A 39 -8.90 8.69 -6.98
N GLY A 40 -8.66 8.23 -8.20
CA GLY A 40 -8.57 9.01 -9.43
C GLY A 40 -9.91 9.44 -10.03
N GLY A 41 -10.97 9.49 -9.22
CA GLY A 41 -12.33 9.82 -9.69
C GLY A 41 -13.06 8.61 -10.26
N SER A 42 -13.04 7.49 -9.55
CA SER A 42 -13.70 6.24 -9.94
C SER A 42 -15.22 6.39 -10.11
N THR A 43 -15.79 5.55 -10.98
CA THR A 43 -17.23 5.53 -11.30
C THR A 43 -17.86 4.14 -11.17
N ASP A 44 -17.16 3.17 -10.58
CA ASP A 44 -17.50 1.75 -10.53
C ASP A 44 -18.01 1.26 -9.16
N GLY A 45 -18.25 2.16 -8.19
CA GLY A 45 -18.62 1.81 -6.81
C GLY A 45 -17.45 1.91 -5.81
N SER A 46 -16.24 2.28 -6.26
CA SER A 46 -15.09 2.48 -5.37
C SER A 46 -15.35 3.57 -4.32
N LEU A 47 -16.08 4.63 -4.69
CA LEU A 47 -16.38 5.75 -3.78
C LEU A 47 -17.22 5.29 -2.58
N GLU A 48 -18.23 4.46 -2.79
CA GLU A 48 -19.07 3.90 -1.74
C GLU A 48 -18.25 3.04 -0.77
N ILE A 49 -17.28 2.29 -1.29
CA ILE A 49 -16.35 1.50 -0.47
C ILE A 49 -15.49 2.44 0.38
N LEU A 50 -14.91 3.49 -0.20
CA LEU A 50 -14.10 4.47 0.53
C LEU A 50 -14.91 5.16 1.63
N GLN A 51 -16.14 5.55 1.36
CA GLN A 51 -17.05 6.15 2.35
C GLN A 51 -17.33 5.20 3.52
N LYS A 52 -17.50 3.89 3.27
CA LYS A 52 -17.70 2.86 4.29
C LYS A 52 -16.49 2.77 5.26
N TYR A 53 -15.27 2.95 4.74
CA TYR A 53 -14.04 2.87 5.52
C TYR A 53 -13.49 4.22 5.98
N ALA A 54 -14.13 5.33 5.64
CA ALA A 54 -13.62 6.69 5.84
C ALA A 54 -13.16 6.99 7.28
N SER A 55 -13.89 6.48 8.29
CA SER A 55 -13.54 6.68 9.71
C SER A 55 -12.26 5.95 10.17
N ARG A 56 -11.77 5.02 9.37
CA ARG A 56 -10.55 4.23 9.63
C ARG A 56 -9.36 4.71 8.79
N LEU A 57 -9.59 5.59 7.82
CA LEU A 57 -8.55 6.18 6.98
C LEU A 57 -8.05 7.48 7.60
N ALA A 58 -6.74 7.68 7.62
CA ALA A 58 -6.15 8.93 8.08
C ALA A 58 -6.51 10.09 7.14
N TRP A 59 -6.53 9.81 5.86
CA TRP A 59 -6.98 10.74 4.82
C TRP A 59 -7.35 9.99 3.54
N TRP A 60 -8.34 10.49 2.82
CA TRP A 60 -8.67 10.03 1.48
C TRP A 60 -9.27 11.13 0.63
N VAL A 61 -9.18 10.99 -0.67
CA VAL A 61 -9.79 11.87 -1.66
C VAL A 61 -10.20 11.05 -2.89
N SER A 62 -11.27 11.46 -3.55
CA SER A 62 -11.66 10.98 -4.88
C SER A 62 -11.79 12.19 -5.79
N GLU A 63 -10.86 12.30 -6.74
CA GLU A 63 -10.82 13.39 -7.72
C GLU A 63 -10.03 12.95 -8.96
N PRO A 64 -10.30 13.48 -10.14
CA PRO A 64 -9.51 13.16 -11.33
C PRO A 64 -8.02 13.44 -11.11
N ASP A 65 -7.19 12.50 -11.56
CA ASP A 65 -5.74 12.61 -11.52
C ASP A 65 -5.11 12.27 -12.89
N ARG A 66 -3.79 12.32 -12.95
CA ARG A 66 -2.99 12.00 -14.15
C ARG A 66 -2.43 10.58 -14.10
N GLY A 67 -3.05 9.69 -13.35
CA GLY A 67 -2.66 8.30 -13.19
C GLY A 67 -1.96 8.01 -11.87
N GLN A 68 -1.57 6.75 -11.70
CA GLN A 68 -1.05 6.17 -10.45
C GLN A 68 0.06 7.02 -9.80
N THR A 69 1.02 7.52 -10.58
CA THR A 69 2.14 8.33 -10.05
C THR A 69 1.66 9.64 -9.43
N ASP A 70 0.67 10.30 -10.05
CA ASP A 70 0.07 11.53 -9.52
C ASP A 70 -0.66 11.25 -8.20
N ALA A 71 -1.43 10.15 -8.14
CA ALA A 71 -2.11 9.70 -6.93
C ALA A 71 -1.10 9.39 -5.80
N LEU A 72 -0.02 8.65 -6.09
CA LEU A 72 1.03 8.36 -5.13
C LEU A 72 1.70 9.64 -4.60
N ASN A 73 2.03 10.58 -5.47
CA ASN A 73 2.63 11.86 -5.07
C ASN A 73 1.70 12.68 -4.17
N LYS A 74 0.39 12.71 -4.47
CA LYS A 74 -0.62 13.36 -3.61
C LYS A 74 -0.67 12.69 -2.23
N GLY A 75 -0.69 11.37 -2.18
CA GLY A 75 -0.71 10.60 -0.94
C GLY A 75 0.56 10.81 -0.11
N PHE A 76 1.73 10.70 -0.70
CA PHE A 76 3.01 10.92 0.00
C PHE A 76 3.19 12.35 0.48
N ALA A 77 2.63 13.35 -0.21
CA ALA A 77 2.64 14.73 0.27
C ALA A 77 1.81 14.94 1.54
N ARG A 78 0.91 14.01 1.87
CA ARG A 78 0.10 14.00 3.10
C ARG A 78 0.67 13.11 4.20
N ALA A 79 1.55 12.19 3.84
CA ALA A 79 2.13 11.23 4.76
C ALA A 79 3.00 11.91 5.82
N SER A 80 2.88 11.45 7.06
CA SER A 80 3.64 11.94 8.21
C SER A 80 4.49 10.85 8.89
N GLY A 81 4.43 9.62 8.39
CA GLY A 81 5.18 8.49 8.93
C GLY A 81 6.67 8.55 8.64
N GLU A 82 7.47 7.94 9.51
CA GLU A 82 8.91 7.77 9.33
C GLU A 82 9.23 6.76 8.23
N ILE A 83 8.34 5.78 8.03
CA ILE A 83 8.40 4.81 6.94
C ILE A 83 7.24 5.06 6.00
N LEU A 84 7.55 5.13 4.71
CA LEU A 84 6.58 5.29 3.65
C LEU A 84 6.44 3.98 2.88
N ALA A 85 5.21 3.59 2.61
CA ALA A 85 4.89 2.42 1.82
C ALA A 85 3.74 2.73 0.85
N TRP A 86 3.63 1.94 -0.22
CA TRP A 86 2.43 1.96 -1.05
C TRP A 86 1.96 0.53 -1.32
N LEU A 87 0.68 0.41 -1.56
CA LEU A 87 0.03 -0.82 -1.96
C LEU A 87 -1.01 -0.49 -3.03
N ASN A 88 -0.96 -1.17 -4.18
CA ASN A 88 -1.97 -0.97 -5.23
C ASN A 88 -3.34 -1.46 -4.77
N SER A 89 -4.40 -0.91 -5.35
CA SER A 89 -5.80 -1.18 -4.95
C SER A 89 -6.34 -2.55 -5.36
N ASP A 90 -5.53 -3.37 -6.00
CA ASP A 90 -5.77 -4.77 -6.37
C ASP A 90 -4.77 -5.76 -5.74
N ASP A 91 -3.90 -5.27 -4.86
CA ASP A 91 -2.95 -6.07 -4.09
C ASP A 91 -3.34 -6.13 -2.60
N THR A 92 -2.81 -7.11 -1.88
CA THR A 92 -3.02 -7.28 -0.43
C THR A 92 -1.73 -7.54 0.32
N TYR A 93 -1.63 -7.02 1.54
CA TYR A 93 -0.58 -7.41 2.49
C TYR A 93 -0.93 -8.73 3.16
N GLN A 94 0.05 -9.62 3.30
CA GLN A 94 -0.05 -10.75 4.19
C GLN A 94 -0.04 -10.30 5.66
N PRO A 95 -0.68 -11.04 6.58
CA PRO A 95 -0.57 -10.76 8.01
C PRO A 95 0.89 -10.64 8.47
N GLY A 96 1.21 -9.60 9.26
CA GLY A 96 2.56 -9.35 9.76
C GLY A 96 3.52 -8.70 8.77
N ALA A 97 3.12 -8.41 7.54
CA ALA A 97 4.01 -7.84 6.52
C ALA A 97 4.60 -6.49 6.95
N VAL A 98 3.77 -5.59 7.49
CA VAL A 98 4.21 -4.26 7.93
C VAL A 98 5.15 -4.38 9.13
N ALA A 99 4.81 -5.18 10.13
CA ALA A 99 5.66 -5.37 11.31
C ALA A 99 7.02 -5.97 10.95
N ALA A 100 7.06 -6.94 10.03
CA ALA A 100 8.31 -7.54 9.54
C ALA A 100 9.19 -6.51 8.81
N ALA A 101 8.59 -5.67 7.95
CA ALA A 101 9.30 -4.61 7.23
C ALA A 101 9.87 -3.56 8.20
N VAL A 102 9.09 -3.12 9.18
CA VAL A 102 9.53 -2.18 10.22
C VAL A 102 10.69 -2.76 11.03
N ALA A 103 10.57 -4.00 11.51
CA ALA A 103 11.62 -4.66 12.29
C ALA A 103 12.93 -4.78 11.49
N PHE A 104 12.84 -5.09 10.20
CA PHE A 104 14.01 -5.18 9.33
C PHE A 104 14.68 -3.81 9.16
N LEU A 105 13.92 -2.76 8.83
CA LEU A 105 14.48 -1.40 8.65
C LEU A 105 15.08 -0.84 9.93
N GLN A 106 14.50 -1.14 11.09
CA GLN A 106 15.06 -0.74 12.39
C GLN A 106 16.37 -1.46 12.72
N ALA A 107 16.50 -2.74 12.32
CA ALA A 107 17.71 -3.53 12.53
C ALA A 107 18.83 -3.17 11.53
N HIS A 108 18.48 -2.53 10.40
CA HIS A 108 19.37 -2.21 9.29
C HIS A 108 19.27 -0.73 8.89
N PRO A 109 19.76 0.21 9.71
CA PRO A 109 19.62 1.65 9.45
C PRO A 109 20.33 2.13 8.17
N GLU A 110 21.23 1.33 7.60
CA GLU A 110 21.88 1.57 6.32
C GLU A 110 20.98 1.25 5.11
N VAL A 111 19.84 0.56 5.34
CA VAL A 111 18.91 0.16 4.28
C VAL A 111 17.85 1.23 4.10
N GLY A 112 17.70 1.74 2.88
CA GLY A 112 16.69 2.75 2.53
C GLY A 112 15.38 2.19 1.98
N LEU A 113 15.36 0.91 1.58
CA LEU A 113 14.17 0.27 0.99
C LEU A 113 14.16 -1.23 1.34
N VAL A 114 13.00 -1.74 1.74
CA VAL A 114 12.76 -3.16 1.94
C VAL A 114 11.59 -3.62 1.08
N TYR A 115 11.70 -4.79 0.53
CA TYR A 115 10.64 -5.49 -0.20
C TYR A 115 10.74 -6.99 0.04
N GLY A 116 9.65 -7.70 -0.15
CA GLY A 116 9.58 -9.15 0.10
C GLY A 116 9.08 -9.93 -1.11
N ASP A 117 8.98 -11.24 -0.92
CA ASP A 117 8.31 -12.12 -1.86
C ASP A 117 6.84 -11.74 -2.02
N ALA A 118 6.26 -12.02 -3.19
CA ALA A 118 4.85 -11.89 -3.43
C ALA A 118 4.25 -13.22 -3.88
N ASN A 119 2.99 -13.47 -3.53
CA ASN A 119 2.18 -14.50 -4.14
C ASN A 119 1.43 -13.89 -5.32
N LEU A 120 1.44 -14.58 -6.46
CA LEU A 120 0.53 -14.30 -7.55
C LEU A 120 -0.80 -14.95 -7.22
N ILE A 121 -1.88 -14.20 -7.19
CA ILE A 121 -3.23 -14.69 -6.90
C ILE A 121 -4.16 -14.41 -8.07
N ASP A 122 -5.22 -15.21 -8.20
CA ASP A 122 -6.31 -14.95 -9.13
C ASP A 122 -7.34 -13.96 -8.52
N GLU A 123 -8.37 -13.65 -9.26
CA GLU A 123 -9.47 -12.76 -8.84
C GLU A 123 -10.30 -13.26 -7.65
N HIS A 124 -10.09 -14.52 -7.25
CA HIS A 124 -10.73 -15.16 -6.09
C HIS A 124 -9.78 -15.32 -4.90
N GLY A 125 -8.53 -14.82 -5.02
CA GLY A 125 -7.50 -14.94 -3.99
C GLY A 125 -6.78 -16.30 -3.96
N SER A 126 -7.00 -17.18 -4.94
CA SER A 126 -6.30 -18.47 -5.02
C SER A 126 -4.86 -18.27 -5.49
N VAL A 127 -3.90 -18.88 -4.80
CA VAL A 127 -2.49 -18.74 -5.13
C VAL A 127 -2.17 -19.50 -6.43
N LEU A 128 -1.74 -18.77 -7.45
CA LEU A 128 -1.30 -19.30 -8.75
C LEU A 128 0.20 -19.55 -8.79
N GLY A 129 0.98 -18.84 -7.99
CA GLY A 129 2.42 -18.96 -7.97
C GLY A 129 3.08 -18.04 -6.96
N ARG A 130 4.41 -18.09 -6.88
CA ARG A 130 5.21 -17.22 -6.02
C ARG A 130 6.15 -16.37 -6.88
N PHE A 131 6.23 -15.11 -6.56
CA PHE A 131 7.16 -14.17 -7.13
C PHE A 131 8.28 -13.92 -6.09
N PRO A 132 9.44 -14.59 -6.19
CA PRO A 132 10.49 -14.43 -5.21
C PRO A 132 11.17 -13.08 -5.36
N ALA A 133 11.37 -12.41 -4.25
CA ALA A 133 12.20 -11.20 -4.20
C ALA A 133 13.64 -11.53 -4.55
N ARG A 134 14.28 -10.68 -5.34
CA ARG A 134 15.72 -10.79 -5.65
C ARG A 134 16.40 -9.57 -5.10
N GLN A 135 17.50 -9.79 -4.38
CA GLN A 135 18.33 -8.68 -3.92
C GLN A 135 18.75 -7.81 -5.11
N THR A 136 18.50 -6.52 -4.99
CA THR A 136 18.87 -5.52 -5.99
C THR A 136 19.68 -4.39 -5.36
N ASP A 137 20.29 -3.57 -6.18
CA ASP A 137 20.97 -2.35 -5.78
C ASP A 137 20.46 -1.16 -6.60
N TYR A 138 20.82 0.04 -6.18
CA TYR A 138 20.38 1.27 -6.84
C TYR A 138 20.72 1.32 -8.34
N ALA A 139 21.89 0.80 -8.73
CA ALA A 139 22.31 0.79 -10.13
C ALA A 139 21.41 -0.11 -10.98
N ARG A 140 21.02 -1.26 -10.46
CA ARG A 140 20.08 -2.18 -11.13
C ARG A 140 18.68 -1.61 -11.24
N LEU A 141 18.20 -0.90 -10.22
CA LEU A 141 16.89 -0.24 -10.25
C LEU A 141 16.80 0.85 -11.34
N LEU A 142 17.91 1.50 -11.66
CA LEU A 142 17.96 2.50 -12.72
C LEU A 142 18.07 1.94 -14.16
N GLN A 143 18.38 0.65 -14.31
CA GLN A 143 18.53 -0.03 -15.59
C GLN A 143 17.28 -0.79 -16.05
N GLY A 144 16.19 -0.82 -15.20
CA GLY A 144 14.96 -1.61 -15.32
C GLY A 144 14.06 -1.34 -16.48
#